data_86eddfad476d05ee507e3c310ac27bec
#
_entry.id   86eddfad476d05ee507e3c310ac27bec
#
_cell.length_a   1.000
_cell.length_b   1.000
_cell.length_c   1.000
_cell.angle_alpha   90.00
_cell.angle_beta   90.00
_cell.angle_gamma   90.00
#
_symmetry.space_group_name_H-M   'P 1'
#
loop_
_entity.id
_entity.type
_entity.pdbx_description
1 polymer ?
#
loop_
_entity_poly.entity_id
_entity_poly.type
_entity_poly.pdbx_seq_one_letter_code
_entity_poly.pdbx_strand_id
1 'polypeptide(L)'
;MEKKIHESLVRSICLLLGIFVVVGSVRAHSYEDKDDRSNVKADTVLTYLDSPTGKLYMYYAKGRKIQNNPAVVFFFGGGWNSGSPKQFELQAKYLAEYGITVVLADYRTKNNAGTTPKEALMDAKAAMRFLKKNAVSLRIDPEKILASGGSAGGHLAAATAFCDNINHPEDDLSVSPVPKALILFNPVVDNGPEGYGFNRVRDYYEDFSPMHNIKKNAPPTIFFLGTEDNIISVETARKFKEKMKTVGGARCDPFLYPGQKHGFFNSQHKEYFEKTMVETVAFLKSLGYIND
;
A
#
# COMPACT_ATOMS: atom_id res chain seq x y z
N MET A 1 15.60 15.23 76.73
CA MET A 1 16.28 13.96 76.32
C MET A 1 15.45 13.14 75.32
N GLU A 2 14.24 13.54 75.04
CA GLU A 2 13.35 12.83 74.11
C GLU A 2 13.44 13.22 72.59
N LYS A 3 14.06 14.39 72.30
CA LYS A 3 14.19 14.84 70.88
C LYS A 3 15.35 14.22 70.12
N LYS A 4 16.28 13.49 70.73
CA LYS A 4 17.43 12.85 70.06
C LYS A 4 17.16 11.37 69.65
N ILE A 5 16.13 10.75 70.19
CA ILE A 5 15.83 9.34 69.92
C ILE A 5 14.94 9.20 68.65
N HIS A 6 14.20 10.25 68.31
CA HIS A 6 13.29 10.19 67.12
C HIS A 6 14.02 10.37 65.78
N GLU A 7 15.16 11.08 65.76
CA GLU A 7 15.93 11.25 64.52
C GLU A 7 16.82 10.04 64.15
N SER A 8 17.14 9.19 65.12
CA SER A 8 17.93 7.97 64.87
C SER A 8 17.09 6.82 64.31
N LEU A 9 15.80 6.76 64.60
CA LEU A 9 14.91 5.68 64.11
C LEU A 9 14.44 5.91 62.68
N VAL A 10 14.34 7.17 62.24
CA VAL A 10 13.94 7.52 60.87
C VAL A 10 15.06 7.31 59.85
N ARG A 11 16.33 7.34 60.30
CA ARG A 11 17.48 7.09 59.40
C ARG A 11 17.80 5.61 59.17
N SER A 12 17.32 4.69 60.01
CA SER A 12 17.58 3.25 59.84
C SER A 12 16.52 2.50 59.03
N ILE A 13 15.38 3.10 58.74
CA ILE A 13 14.30 2.46 57.92
C ILE A 13 14.43 2.76 56.42
N CYS A 14 15.22 3.76 56.02
CA CYS A 14 15.44 4.11 54.63
C CYS A 14 16.54 3.31 53.90
N LEU A 15 17.20 2.34 54.57
CA LEU A 15 18.35 1.62 53.96
C LEU A 15 18.10 0.18 53.61
N LEU A 16 16.83 -0.30 53.56
CA LEU A 16 16.52 -1.72 53.27
C LEU A 16 15.41 -1.96 52.21
N LEU A 17 15.07 -0.94 51.40
CA LEU A 17 14.23 -1.15 50.20
C LEU A 17 14.82 -0.35 49.05
N GLY A 18 16.00 -0.78 48.63
CA GLY A 18 16.57 -0.37 47.35
C GLY A 18 15.79 -0.99 46.18
N ILE A 19 14.57 -0.53 45.96
CA ILE A 19 13.89 -0.77 44.67
C ILE A 19 14.51 0.21 43.69
N PHE A 20 15.53 -0.25 42.98
CA PHE A 20 15.96 0.38 41.74
C PHE A 20 14.79 0.31 40.73
N VAL A 21 13.91 1.31 40.74
CA VAL A 21 13.07 1.57 39.57
C VAL A 21 14.04 2.08 38.51
N VAL A 22 14.54 1.14 37.71
CA VAL A 22 15.13 1.49 36.42
C VAL A 22 13.97 2.00 35.56
N VAL A 23 13.74 3.32 35.62
CA VAL A 23 12.95 4.01 34.60
C VAL A 23 13.79 3.92 33.32
N GLY A 24 13.65 2.80 32.66
CA GLY A 24 14.08 2.68 31.28
C GLY A 24 13.34 3.75 30.50
N SER A 25 14.02 4.85 30.19
CA SER A 25 13.55 5.76 29.15
C SER A 25 13.43 4.94 27.87
N VAL A 26 12.23 4.46 27.59
CA VAL A 26 11.85 4.07 26.24
C VAL A 26 12.01 5.35 25.44
N ARG A 27 13.19 5.55 24.84
CA ARG A 27 13.33 6.46 23.73
C ARG A 27 12.33 5.98 22.71
N ALA A 28 11.18 6.65 22.65
CA ALA A 28 10.39 6.64 21.45
C ALA A 28 11.38 7.01 20.33
N HIS A 29 11.74 6.02 19.50
CA HIS A 29 12.38 6.29 18.23
C HIS A 29 11.35 7.16 17.51
N SER A 30 11.53 8.47 17.55
CA SER A 30 10.91 9.35 16.60
C SER A 30 11.41 8.84 15.25
N TYR A 31 10.56 8.14 14.53
CA TYR A 31 10.73 7.88 13.12
C TYR A 31 10.74 9.28 12.50
N GLU A 32 11.94 9.85 12.35
CA GLU A 32 12.11 11.02 11.50
C GLU A 32 11.67 10.54 10.13
N ASP A 33 10.49 10.96 9.75
CA ASP A 33 9.92 10.81 8.40
C ASP A 33 10.77 11.74 7.51
N LYS A 34 12.02 11.33 7.25
CA LYS A 34 12.86 11.97 6.25
C LYS A 34 12.12 11.75 4.95
N ASP A 35 11.66 12.81 4.35
CA ASP A 35 11.07 12.80 3.02
C ASP A 35 12.07 12.15 2.05
N ASP A 36 11.93 10.83 1.86
CA ASP A 36 12.86 10.00 1.12
C ASP A 36 12.55 9.99 -0.40
N ARG A 37 11.60 10.84 -0.83
CA ARG A 37 11.15 10.97 -2.22
C ARG A 37 12.26 11.40 -3.15
N SER A 38 13.17 12.28 -2.68
CA SER A 38 14.31 12.77 -3.47
C SER A 38 15.31 11.66 -3.84
N ASN A 39 15.26 10.51 -3.17
CA ASN A 39 16.19 9.39 -3.35
C ASN A 39 15.61 8.26 -4.22
N VAL A 40 14.42 8.42 -4.81
CA VAL A 40 13.85 7.42 -5.74
C VAL A 40 14.60 7.50 -7.08
N LYS A 41 15.28 6.41 -7.46
CA LYS A 41 16.09 6.31 -8.68
C LYS A 41 15.28 5.72 -9.82
N ALA A 42 14.45 6.54 -10.45
CA ALA A 42 13.63 6.16 -11.60
C ALA A 42 14.29 6.59 -12.93
N ASP A 43 13.90 5.94 -14.03
CA ASP A 43 14.35 6.31 -15.39
C ASP A 43 13.76 7.65 -15.83
N THR A 44 12.53 7.95 -15.38
CA THR A 44 11.81 9.20 -15.68
C THR A 44 10.87 9.56 -14.53
N VAL A 45 10.72 10.85 -14.26
CA VAL A 45 9.74 11.37 -13.30
C VAL A 45 8.77 12.27 -14.04
N LEU A 46 7.47 12.01 -13.88
CA LEU A 46 6.38 12.76 -14.50
C LEU A 46 5.55 13.46 -13.43
N THR A 47 4.91 14.57 -13.81
CA THR A 47 3.89 15.23 -12.98
C THR A 47 2.51 14.87 -13.52
N TYR A 48 1.66 14.26 -12.71
CA TYR A 48 0.29 13.90 -13.08
C TYR A 48 -0.76 14.79 -12.39
N LEU A 49 -0.36 15.43 -11.30
CA LEU A 49 -1.19 16.35 -10.54
C LEU A 49 -0.33 17.56 -10.14
N ASP A 50 -0.90 18.76 -10.20
CA ASP A 50 -0.23 19.99 -9.76
C ASP A 50 -0.20 20.05 -8.22
N SER A 51 0.69 19.26 -7.65
CA SER A 51 0.98 19.22 -6.22
C SER A 51 2.41 18.73 -6.00
N PRO A 52 3.04 19.02 -4.85
CA PRO A 52 4.38 18.52 -4.52
C PRO A 52 4.51 17.00 -4.59
N THR A 53 3.41 16.28 -4.32
CA THR A 53 3.33 14.82 -4.31
C THR A 53 2.68 14.24 -5.57
N GLY A 54 2.33 15.08 -6.55
CA GLY A 54 1.73 14.66 -7.82
C GLY A 54 2.74 14.07 -8.81
N LYS A 55 3.60 13.15 -8.38
CA LYS A 55 4.69 12.58 -9.18
C LYS A 55 4.49 11.09 -9.47
N LEU A 56 4.92 10.67 -10.66
CA LEU A 56 5.03 9.28 -11.09
C LEU A 56 6.50 8.98 -11.42
N TYR A 57 7.04 7.97 -10.76
CA TYR A 57 8.42 7.50 -10.95
C TYR A 57 8.39 6.27 -11.84
N MET A 58 8.88 6.40 -13.08
CA MET A 58 8.82 5.36 -14.12
C MET A 58 10.08 4.52 -14.14
N TYR A 59 9.91 3.19 -14.19
CA TYR A 59 10.94 2.18 -14.44
C TYR A 59 10.54 1.44 -15.72
N TYR A 60 11.23 1.67 -16.81
CA TYR A 60 10.86 1.08 -18.10
C TYR A 60 11.22 -0.40 -18.17
N ALA A 61 10.37 -1.15 -18.87
CA ALA A 61 10.58 -2.55 -19.19
C ALA A 61 11.94 -2.77 -19.87
N LYS A 62 12.71 -3.77 -19.41
CA LYS A 62 14.00 -4.14 -19.97
C LYS A 62 13.87 -5.31 -20.96
N GLY A 63 14.76 -5.40 -21.92
CA GLY A 63 14.88 -6.55 -22.82
C GLY A 63 13.76 -6.71 -23.87
N ARG A 64 12.75 -5.84 -23.92
CA ARG A 64 11.66 -5.84 -24.91
C ARG A 64 11.77 -4.68 -25.89
N LYS A 65 11.12 -4.85 -27.07
CA LYS A 65 10.87 -3.72 -27.98
C LYS A 65 10.09 -2.64 -27.21
N ILE A 66 10.55 -1.40 -27.31
CA ILE A 66 10.17 -0.25 -26.48
C ILE A 66 8.74 0.27 -26.77
N GLN A 67 7.75 -0.60 -27.06
CA GLN A 67 6.40 -0.17 -27.39
C GLN A 67 5.36 -1.13 -26.83
N ASN A 68 4.25 -0.59 -26.31
CA ASN A 68 3.07 -1.33 -25.85
C ASN A 68 3.36 -2.35 -24.73
N ASN A 69 4.25 -2.00 -23.78
CA ASN A 69 4.54 -2.86 -22.66
C ASN A 69 3.38 -2.85 -21.65
N PRO A 70 3.10 -3.98 -20.97
CA PRO A 70 2.23 -3.95 -19.81
C PRO A 70 2.86 -3.08 -18.72
N ALA A 71 2.01 -2.43 -17.91
CA ALA A 71 2.47 -1.57 -16.81
C ALA A 71 1.81 -1.97 -15.49
N VAL A 72 2.56 -1.82 -14.39
CA VAL A 72 2.06 -1.98 -13.02
C VAL A 72 2.28 -0.67 -12.27
N VAL A 73 1.19 -0.13 -11.71
CA VAL A 73 1.24 1.07 -10.86
C VAL A 73 1.24 0.64 -9.40
N PHE A 74 2.26 1.05 -8.64
CA PHE A 74 2.37 0.77 -7.22
C PHE A 74 2.02 2.01 -6.39
N PHE A 75 1.16 1.79 -5.39
CA PHE A 75 0.84 2.75 -4.35
C PHE A 75 1.47 2.28 -3.03
N PHE A 76 2.19 3.16 -2.35
CA PHE A 76 2.88 2.82 -1.11
C PHE A 76 1.92 2.68 0.09
N GLY A 77 2.36 1.98 1.14
CA GLY A 77 1.66 1.88 2.42
C GLY A 77 1.93 3.07 3.35
N GLY A 78 1.42 2.98 4.58
CA GLY A 78 1.62 4.01 5.60
C GLY A 78 0.31 4.59 6.14
N GLY A 79 -0.79 3.86 5.98
CA GLY A 79 -2.10 4.20 6.58
C GLY A 79 -2.71 5.51 6.07
N TRP A 80 -2.35 5.97 4.88
CA TRP A 80 -2.70 7.28 4.31
C TRP A 80 -2.18 8.46 5.17
N ASN A 81 -1.34 8.19 6.17
CA ASN A 81 -0.73 9.22 7.01
C ASN A 81 0.66 9.62 6.50
N SER A 82 1.46 8.64 6.08
CA SER A 82 2.87 8.79 5.71
C SER A 82 3.28 7.79 4.64
N GLY A 83 4.58 7.72 4.36
CA GLY A 83 5.19 6.80 3.41
C GLY A 83 5.71 7.48 2.15
N SER A 84 6.37 6.71 1.30
CA SER A 84 6.94 7.23 0.05
C SER A 84 6.97 6.17 -1.05
N PRO A 85 7.04 6.57 -2.32
CA PRO A 85 7.16 5.66 -3.47
C PRO A 85 8.35 4.71 -3.38
N LYS A 86 9.41 5.06 -2.64
CA LYS A 86 10.60 4.25 -2.44
C LYS A 86 10.33 2.86 -1.85
N GLN A 87 9.21 2.69 -1.14
CA GLN A 87 8.82 1.38 -0.60
C GLN A 87 8.88 0.27 -1.65
N PHE A 88 8.48 0.56 -2.87
CA PHE A 88 8.37 -0.43 -3.96
C PHE A 88 9.49 -0.33 -5.01
N GLU A 89 10.59 0.39 -4.73
CA GLU A 89 11.67 0.56 -5.69
C GLU A 89 12.33 -0.77 -6.11
N LEU A 90 12.50 -1.71 -5.18
CA LEU A 90 13.09 -3.02 -5.52
C LEU A 90 12.12 -3.90 -6.29
N GLN A 91 10.82 -3.89 -5.96
CA GLN A 91 9.78 -4.55 -6.74
C GLN A 91 9.72 -3.98 -8.17
N ALA A 92 9.86 -2.65 -8.31
CA ALA A 92 9.87 -2.00 -9.61
C ALA A 92 11.05 -2.47 -10.47
N LYS A 93 12.26 -2.45 -9.91
CA LYS A 93 13.46 -2.94 -10.59
C LYS A 93 13.34 -4.42 -10.96
N TYR A 94 12.81 -5.25 -10.06
CA TYR A 94 12.59 -6.67 -10.30
C TYR A 94 11.65 -6.92 -11.48
N LEU A 95 10.47 -6.31 -11.50
CA LEU A 95 9.49 -6.50 -12.57
C LEU A 95 9.94 -5.90 -13.91
N ALA A 96 10.72 -4.84 -13.89
CA ALA A 96 11.29 -4.26 -15.10
C ALA A 96 12.17 -5.27 -15.87
N GLU A 97 12.92 -6.15 -15.17
CA GLU A 97 13.69 -7.23 -15.80
C GLU A 97 12.80 -8.26 -16.53
N TYR A 98 11.54 -8.41 -16.11
CA TYR A 98 10.54 -9.28 -16.76
C TYR A 98 9.76 -8.59 -17.88
N GLY A 99 10.19 -7.39 -18.30
CA GLY A 99 9.56 -6.67 -19.41
C GLY A 99 8.25 -5.97 -19.02
N ILE A 100 8.07 -5.62 -17.75
CA ILE A 100 6.95 -4.83 -17.24
C ILE A 100 7.44 -3.39 -17.01
N THR A 101 6.76 -2.40 -17.55
CA THR A 101 6.96 -1.01 -17.10
C THR A 101 6.34 -0.83 -15.72
N VAL A 102 7.10 -0.29 -14.78
CA VAL A 102 6.60 -0.08 -13.42
C VAL A 102 6.53 1.41 -13.11
N VAL A 103 5.45 1.81 -12.48
CA VAL A 103 5.19 3.19 -12.08
C VAL A 103 4.99 3.22 -10.57
N LEU A 104 5.83 3.95 -9.85
CA LEU A 104 5.60 4.23 -8.45
C LEU A 104 4.87 5.58 -8.35
N ALA A 105 3.63 5.55 -7.90
CA ALA A 105 2.81 6.73 -7.77
C ALA A 105 2.99 7.36 -6.38
N ASP A 106 3.37 8.62 -6.35
CA ASP A 106 3.26 9.43 -5.14
C ASP A 106 1.82 9.95 -5.03
N TYR A 107 1.36 10.20 -3.82
CA TYR A 107 0.04 10.69 -3.53
C TYR A 107 0.00 11.48 -2.22
N ARG A 108 -1.02 12.30 -2.03
CA ARG A 108 -1.19 13.11 -0.82
C ARG A 108 -1.51 12.24 0.39
N THR A 109 -0.84 12.52 1.50
CA THR A 109 -1.05 11.90 2.79
C THR A 109 -1.28 12.97 3.86
N LYS A 110 -1.70 12.55 5.06
CA LYS A 110 -1.88 13.48 6.16
C LYS A 110 -0.61 14.28 6.47
N ASN A 111 0.55 13.61 6.50
CA ASN A 111 1.81 14.27 6.92
C ASN A 111 2.39 15.20 5.85
N ASN A 112 2.23 14.89 4.55
CA ASN A 112 2.82 15.69 3.49
C ASN A 112 1.89 16.79 2.94
N ALA A 113 0.56 16.64 3.12
CA ALA A 113 -0.41 17.56 2.53
C ALA A 113 -1.59 17.90 3.46
N GLY A 114 -1.62 17.39 4.70
CA GLY A 114 -2.74 17.62 5.63
C GLY A 114 -4.08 16.98 5.21
N THR A 115 -4.04 16.02 4.28
CA THR A 115 -5.23 15.44 3.64
C THR A 115 -5.79 14.24 4.40
N THR A 116 -7.01 13.84 4.04
CA THR A 116 -7.69 12.64 4.52
C THR A 116 -7.43 11.44 3.57
N PRO A 117 -7.85 10.22 3.93
CA PRO A 117 -7.78 9.08 3.00
C PRO A 117 -8.54 9.28 1.68
N LYS A 118 -9.54 10.16 1.66
CA LYS A 118 -10.35 10.46 0.46
C LYS A 118 -9.51 11.07 -0.66
N GLU A 119 -8.66 12.05 -0.33
CA GLU A 119 -7.77 12.70 -1.30
C GLU A 119 -6.72 11.74 -1.84
N ALA A 120 -6.21 10.81 -1.00
CA ALA A 120 -5.30 9.77 -1.46
C ALA A 120 -5.94 8.86 -2.54
N LEU A 121 -7.23 8.52 -2.40
CA LEU A 121 -7.97 7.77 -3.43
C LEU A 121 -8.21 8.59 -4.69
N MET A 122 -8.53 9.87 -4.56
CA MET A 122 -8.64 10.78 -5.71
C MET A 122 -7.33 10.81 -6.52
N ASP A 123 -6.20 10.96 -5.83
CA ASP A 123 -4.88 10.97 -6.47
C ASP A 123 -4.56 9.65 -7.17
N ALA A 124 -4.85 8.51 -6.53
CA ALA A 124 -4.63 7.19 -7.13
C ALA A 124 -5.44 7.02 -8.42
N LYS A 125 -6.70 7.46 -8.45
CA LYS A 125 -7.54 7.39 -9.65
C LYS A 125 -7.06 8.37 -10.74
N ALA A 126 -6.64 9.57 -10.36
CA ALA A 126 -6.05 10.54 -11.28
C ALA A 126 -4.76 10.00 -11.92
N ALA A 127 -3.89 9.33 -11.13
CA ALA A 127 -2.68 8.68 -11.64
C ALA A 127 -3.01 7.58 -12.68
N MET A 128 -4.00 6.74 -12.40
CA MET A 128 -4.45 5.70 -13.35
C MET A 128 -5.00 6.29 -14.65
N ARG A 129 -5.80 7.36 -14.56
CA ARG A 129 -6.33 8.08 -15.73
C ARG A 129 -5.22 8.74 -16.54
N PHE A 130 -4.28 9.42 -15.85
CA PHE A 130 -3.14 10.04 -16.49
C PHE A 130 -2.34 9.04 -17.33
N LEU A 131 -2.04 7.87 -16.77
CA LEU A 131 -1.29 6.82 -17.47
C LEU A 131 -2.03 6.30 -18.70
N LYS A 132 -3.36 6.08 -18.59
CA LYS A 132 -4.18 5.64 -19.74
C LYS A 132 -4.23 6.69 -20.84
N LYS A 133 -4.41 7.97 -20.50
CA LYS A 133 -4.44 9.07 -21.48
C LYS A 133 -3.10 9.24 -22.21
N ASN A 134 -2.00 9.00 -21.52
CA ASN A 134 -0.64 9.19 -22.05
C ASN A 134 0.06 7.88 -22.45
N ALA A 135 -0.66 6.77 -22.52
CA ALA A 135 -0.12 5.43 -22.69
C ALA A 135 0.83 5.31 -23.88
N VAL A 136 0.46 5.87 -25.03
CA VAL A 136 1.27 5.83 -26.28
C VAL A 136 2.61 6.54 -26.06
N SER A 137 2.61 7.76 -25.55
CA SER A 137 3.83 8.52 -25.29
C SER A 137 4.71 7.89 -24.22
N LEU A 138 4.10 7.17 -23.28
CA LEU A 138 4.78 6.44 -22.20
C LEU A 138 5.19 5.01 -22.61
N ARG A 139 4.90 4.61 -23.85
CA ARG A 139 5.26 3.28 -24.41
C ARG A 139 4.63 2.11 -23.64
N ILE A 140 3.46 2.34 -23.04
CA ILE A 140 2.67 1.34 -22.32
C ILE A 140 1.39 1.03 -23.08
N ASP A 141 0.85 -0.17 -22.88
CA ASP A 141 -0.44 -0.59 -23.43
C ASP A 141 -1.57 -0.14 -22.48
N PRO A 142 -2.48 0.76 -22.88
CA PRO A 142 -3.57 1.21 -22.03
C PRO A 142 -4.50 0.08 -21.60
N GLU A 143 -4.55 -1.02 -22.37
CA GLU A 143 -5.33 -2.21 -22.06
C GLU A 143 -4.60 -3.22 -21.17
N LYS A 144 -3.36 -2.90 -20.76
CA LYS A 144 -2.52 -3.73 -19.89
C LYS A 144 -1.93 -2.96 -18.71
N ILE A 145 -2.70 -2.03 -18.14
CA ILE A 145 -2.32 -1.30 -16.93
C ILE A 145 -2.95 -1.98 -15.71
N LEU A 146 -2.08 -2.43 -14.79
CA LEU A 146 -2.41 -3.10 -13.55
C LEU A 146 -2.19 -2.15 -12.38
N ALA A 147 -2.84 -2.43 -11.24
CA ALA A 147 -2.59 -1.68 -10.01
C ALA A 147 -2.09 -2.61 -8.90
N SER A 148 -1.20 -2.09 -8.07
CA SER A 148 -0.57 -2.80 -6.98
C SER A 148 -0.35 -1.86 -5.78
N GLY A 149 -0.10 -2.44 -4.63
CA GLY A 149 0.26 -1.67 -3.44
C GLY A 149 0.24 -2.48 -2.17
N GLY A 150 0.77 -1.88 -1.11
CA GLY A 150 0.84 -2.49 0.21
C GLY A 150 -0.03 -1.76 1.22
N SER A 151 -0.72 -2.48 2.11
CA SER A 151 -1.50 -1.90 3.20
C SER A 151 -2.50 -0.85 2.70
N ALA A 152 -2.38 0.41 3.11
CA ALA A 152 -3.17 1.52 2.58
C ALA A 152 -2.98 1.73 1.07
N GLY A 153 -1.79 1.48 0.51
CA GLY A 153 -1.56 1.49 -0.94
C GLY A 153 -2.26 0.33 -1.65
N GLY A 154 -2.34 -0.83 -1.01
CA GLY A 154 -3.15 -1.94 -1.48
C GLY A 154 -4.66 -1.61 -1.49
N HIS A 155 -5.13 -0.82 -0.51
CA HIS A 155 -6.46 -0.24 -0.55
C HIS A 155 -6.63 0.64 -1.79
N LEU A 156 -5.72 1.61 -2.01
CA LEU A 156 -5.80 2.52 -3.15
C LEU A 156 -5.87 1.75 -4.48
N ALA A 157 -5.01 0.74 -4.65
CA ALA A 157 -5.03 -0.12 -5.82
C ALA A 157 -6.40 -0.80 -6.01
N ALA A 158 -6.95 -1.43 -4.97
CA ALA A 158 -8.26 -2.08 -5.03
C ALA A 158 -9.39 -1.05 -5.24
N ALA A 159 -9.32 0.11 -4.58
CA ALA A 159 -10.33 1.15 -4.68
C ALA A 159 -10.39 1.79 -6.08
N THR A 160 -9.29 1.85 -6.84
CA THR A 160 -9.34 2.28 -8.26
C THR A 160 -10.21 1.36 -9.11
N ALA A 161 -10.35 0.08 -8.72
CA ALA A 161 -11.18 -0.90 -9.42
C ALA A 161 -12.65 -0.84 -9.00
N PHE A 162 -12.95 -0.53 -7.75
CA PHE A 162 -14.26 -0.77 -7.16
C PHE A 162 -15.01 0.49 -6.74
N CYS A 163 -14.32 1.55 -6.27
CA CYS A 163 -14.92 2.74 -5.68
C CYS A 163 -15.20 3.81 -6.74
N ASP A 164 -16.41 3.89 -7.27
CA ASP A 164 -16.74 4.78 -8.39
C ASP A 164 -16.91 6.25 -7.96
N ASN A 165 -17.49 6.50 -6.79
CA ASN A 165 -18.04 7.82 -6.43
C ASN A 165 -16.98 8.85 -5.99
N ILE A 166 -15.81 8.42 -5.53
CA ILE A 166 -14.74 9.32 -5.10
C ILE A 166 -13.79 9.60 -6.27
N ASN A 167 -13.82 10.82 -6.81
CA ASN A 167 -13.00 11.29 -7.93
C ASN A 167 -12.46 12.69 -7.66
N HIS A 168 -11.33 13.04 -8.26
CA HIS A 168 -10.85 14.42 -8.24
C HIS A 168 -11.82 15.31 -9.05
N PRO A 169 -12.11 16.55 -8.61
CA PRO A 169 -13.05 17.43 -9.34
C PRO A 169 -12.65 17.70 -10.80
N GLU A 170 -11.36 17.68 -11.10
CA GLU A 170 -10.82 17.91 -12.45
C GLU A 170 -10.60 16.62 -13.25
N ASP A 171 -10.99 15.45 -12.72
CA ASP A 171 -10.83 14.19 -13.42
C ASP A 171 -11.71 14.14 -14.68
N ASP A 172 -11.13 13.69 -15.77
CA ASP A 172 -11.87 13.30 -16.97
C ASP A 172 -12.52 11.91 -16.74
N LEU A 173 -13.78 11.93 -16.34
CA LEU A 173 -14.53 10.71 -16.00
C LEU A 173 -14.81 9.81 -17.21
N SER A 174 -14.58 10.28 -18.46
CA SER A 174 -14.67 9.41 -19.66
C SER A 174 -13.54 8.38 -19.70
N VAL A 175 -12.43 8.62 -18.96
CA VAL A 175 -11.30 7.70 -18.83
C VAL A 175 -11.46 6.87 -17.56
N SER A 176 -11.73 5.58 -17.71
CA SER A 176 -11.87 4.66 -16.57
C SER A 176 -10.55 4.48 -15.81
N PRO A 177 -10.50 4.62 -14.45
CA PRO A 177 -9.32 4.32 -13.65
C PRO A 177 -9.13 2.82 -13.40
N VAL A 178 -10.07 1.97 -13.78
CA VAL A 178 -10.10 0.53 -13.45
C VAL A 178 -8.89 -0.19 -14.04
N PRO A 179 -8.07 -0.88 -13.23
CA PRO A 179 -6.94 -1.68 -13.71
C PRO A 179 -7.40 -3.01 -14.33
N LYS A 180 -6.54 -3.63 -15.11
CA LYS A 180 -6.81 -4.95 -15.73
C LYS A 180 -6.52 -6.13 -14.80
N ALA A 181 -5.73 -5.95 -13.75
CA ALA A 181 -5.50 -6.90 -12.67
C ALA A 181 -5.02 -6.18 -11.41
N LEU A 182 -5.11 -6.85 -10.27
CA LEU A 182 -4.68 -6.34 -8.98
C LEU A 182 -3.60 -7.25 -8.35
N ILE A 183 -2.54 -6.63 -7.81
CA ILE A 183 -1.47 -7.30 -7.06
C ILE A 183 -1.41 -6.67 -5.68
N LEU A 184 -1.93 -7.32 -4.66
CA LEU A 184 -2.22 -6.72 -3.36
C LEU A 184 -1.36 -7.32 -2.24
N PHE A 185 -0.55 -6.51 -1.59
CA PHE A 185 0.31 -6.90 -0.48
C PHE A 185 -0.31 -6.46 0.85
N ASN A 186 -0.73 -7.40 1.69
CA ASN A 186 -1.46 -7.17 2.96
C ASN A 186 -2.42 -5.95 2.89
N PRO A 187 -3.33 -5.93 1.90
CA PRO A 187 -4.10 -4.73 1.59
C PRO A 187 -5.20 -4.48 2.62
N VAL A 188 -5.45 -3.21 2.89
CA VAL A 188 -6.70 -2.81 3.52
C VAL A 188 -7.81 -2.90 2.47
N VAL A 189 -8.71 -3.86 2.58
CA VAL A 189 -9.84 -4.01 1.64
C VAL A 189 -11.19 -3.74 2.29
N ASP A 190 -11.22 -3.69 3.63
CA ASP A 190 -12.42 -3.43 4.41
C ASP A 190 -12.21 -2.19 5.30
N ASN A 191 -13.08 -1.20 5.14
CA ASN A 191 -13.13 0.03 5.92
C ASN A 191 -14.49 0.21 6.62
N GLY A 192 -15.32 -0.83 6.64
CA GLY A 192 -16.58 -0.85 7.38
C GLY A 192 -16.37 -0.76 8.90
N PRO A 193 -17.45 -0.85 9.71
CA PRO A 193 -17.40 -0.68 11.16
C PRO A 193 -16.34 -1.51 11.89
N GLU A 194 -16.07 -2.73 11.40
CA GLU A 194 -15.04 -3.64 11.93
C GLU A 194 -13.70 -3.55 11.16
N GLY A 195 -13.65 -2.72 10.11
CA GLY A 195 -12.51 -2.60 9.21
C GLY A 195 -11.49 -1.56 9.65
N TYR A 196 -10.31 -1.63 9.02
CA TYR A 196 -9.22 -0.71 9.32
C TYR A 196 -9.55 0.73 8.96
N GLY A 197 -9.36 1.63 9.92
CA GLY A 197 -9.46 3.06 9.69
C GLY A 197 -10.89 3.59 9.63
N PHE A 198 -11.91 2.80 9.99
CA PHE A 198 -13.33 3.20 10.00
C PHE A 198 -13.56 4.59 10.59
N ASN A 199 -12.97 4.89 11.77
CA ASN A 199 -13.12 6.18 12.43
C ASN A 199 -12.67 7.39 11.59
N ARG A 200 -11.82 7.19 10.60
CA ARG A 200 -11.31 8.25 9.70
C ARG A 200 -12.12 8.41 8.42
N VAL A 201 -12.94 7.41 8.10
CA VAL A 201 -13.70 7.35 6.84
C VAL A 201 -15.21 7.12 7.08
N ARG A 202 -15.67 7.15 8.36
CA ARG A 202 -17.03 6.81 8.78
C ARG A 202 -18.11 7.41 7.88
N ASP A 203 -17.97 8.68 7.53
CA ASP A 203 -19.01 9.43 6.82
C ASP A 203 -19.09 9.08 5.32
N TYR A 204 -18.09 8.33 4.80
CA TYR A 204 -18.01 7.97 3.38
C TYR A 204 -17.44 6.56 3.15
N TYR A 205 -17.41 5.70 4.18
CA TYR A 205 -16.78 4.38 4.06
C TYR A 205 -17.47 3.49 3.02
N GLU A 206 -18.76 3.64 2.81
CA GLU A 206 -19.52 2.88 1.81
C GLU A 206 -19.00 3.15 0.39
N ASP A 207 -18.63 4.39 0.09
CA ASP A 207 -18.04 4.77 -1.19
C ASP A 207 -16.52 4.52 -1.26
N PHE A 208 -15.87 4.30 -0.11
CA PHE A 208 -14.42 4.23 0.02
C PHE A 208 -13.89 2.79 0.14
N SER A 209 -14.64 1.89 0.75
CA SER A 209 -14.21 0.53 1.07
C SER A 209 -14.31 -0.41 -0.13
N PRO A 210 -13.19 -0.98 -0.63
CA PRO A 210 -13.22 -1.94 -1.74
C PRO A 210 -14.17 -3.11 -1.50
N MET A 211 -14.17 -3.68 -0.29
CA MET A 211 -15.03 -4.81 0.09
C MET A 211 -16.52 -4.51 -0.13
N HIS A 212 -16.96 -3.27 0.11
CA HIS A 212 -18.36 -2.87 -0.03
C HIS A 212 -18.76 -2.62 -1.48
N ASN A 213 -17.79 -2.36 -2.36
CA ASN A 213 -17.98 -1.92 -3.73
C ASN A 213 -17.60 -2.97 -4.80
N ILE A 214 -17.30 -4.23 -4.42
CA ILE A 214 -17.05 -5.29 -5.40
C ILE A 214 -18.27 -5.45 -6.31
N LYS A 215 -18.04 -5.43 -7.62
CA LYS A 215 -19.07 -5.49 -8.67
C LYS A 215 -18.67 -6.47 -9.77
N LYS A 216 -19.60 -6.82 -10.68
CA LYS A 216 -19.36 -7.69 -11.82
C LYS A 216 -18.15 -7.23 -12.65
N ASN A 217 -17.47 -8.17 -13.27
CA ASN A 217 -16.27 -7.95 -14.07
C ASN A 217 -15.11 -7.37 -13.26
N ALA A 218 -15.00 -7.77 -11.98
CA ALA A 218 -13.87 -7.44 -11.13
C ALA A 218 -12.54 -7.89 -11.77
N PRO A 219 -11.46 -7.13 -11.64
CA PRO A 219 -10.16 -7.57 -12.19
C PRO A 219 -9.64 -8.80 -11.45
N PRO A 220 -8.98 -9.75 -12.15
CA PRO A 220 -8.31 -10.86 -11.49
C PRO A 220 -7.29 -10.32 -10.48
N THR A 221 -7.22 -10.97 -9.32
CA THR A 221 -6.48 -10.45 -8.16
C THR A 221 -5.60 -11.53 -7.55
N ILE A 222 -4.34 -11.19 -7.25
CA ILE A 222 -3.48 -11.91 -6.31
C ILE A 222 -3.38 -11.13 -5.01
N PHE A 223 -3.45 -11.83 -3.88
CA PHE A 223 -3.55 -11.23 -2.55
C PHE A 223 -2.56 -11.92 -1.60
N PHE A 224 -1.58 -11.18 -1.08
CA PHE A 224 -0.56 -11.68 -0.15
C PHE A 224 -0.86 -11.25 1.29
N LEU A 225 -0.88 -12.17 2.26
CA LEU A 225 -1.16 -11.87 3.65
C LEU A 225 -0.39 -12.77 4.60
N GLY A 226 0.19 -12.18 5.65
CA GLY A 226 0.73 -12.93 6.77
C GLY A 226 -0.36 -13.43 7.71
N THR A 227 -0.23 -14.65 8.24
CA THR A 227 -1.28 -15.21 9.14
C THR A 227 -1.28 -14.58 10.53
N GLU A 228 -0.20 -13.90 10.92
CA GLU A 228 -0.09 -13.11 12.15
C GLU A 228 -0.15 -11.60 11.90
N ASP A 229 -0.74 -11.20 10.78
CA ASP A 229 -1.01 -9.78 10.51
C ASP A 229 -2.02 -9.26 11.54
N ASN A 230 -1.61 -8.27 12.33
CA ASN A 230 -2.42 -7.68 13.40
C ASN A 230 -3.30 -6.50 12.93
N ILE A 231 -3.23 -6.15 11.64
CA ILE A 231 -4.01 -5.08 11.02
C ILE A 231 -5.10 -5.66 10.12
N ILE A 232 -4.74 -6.65 9.30
CA ILE A 232 -5.65 -7.30 8.35
C ILE A 232 -5.78 -8.77 8.72
N SER A 233 -6.97 -9.19 9.09
CA SER A 233 -7.22 -10.57 9.48
C SER A 233 -7.26 -11.54 8.29
N VAL A 234 -6.91 -12.79 8.51
CA VAL A 234 -7.10 -13.87 7.52
C VAL A 234 -8.57 -13.99 7.10
N GLU A 235 -9.49 -13.71 8.02
CA GLU A 235 -10.93 -13.74 7.74
C GLU A 235 -11.33 -12.64 6.74
N THR A 236 -10.72 -11.45 6.83
CA THR A 236 -10.92 -10.38 5.83
C THR A 236 -10.51 -10.85 4.42
N ALA A 237 -9.36 -11.54 4.31
CA ALA A 237 -8.91 -12.09 3.02
C ALA A 237 -9.87 -13.16 2.48
N ARG A 238 -10.42 -14.02 3.34
CA ARG A 238 -11.41 -15.04 2.95
C ARG A 238 -12.71 -14.42 2.47
N LYS A 239 -13.23 -13.44 3.19
CA LYS A 239 -14.45 -12.70 2.80
C LYS A 239 -14.26 -11.97 1.47
N PHE A 240 -13.11 -11.32 1.30
CA PHE A 240 -12.77 -10.65 0.04
C PHE A 240 -12.73 -11.63 -1.13
N LYS A 241 -12.02 -12.77 -0.99
CA LYS A 241 -11.99 -13.85 -2.00
C LYS A 241 -13.39 -14.32 -2.36
N GLU A 242 -14.22 -14.63 -1.36
CA GLU A 242 -15.57 -15.14 -1.60
C GLU A 242 -16.44 -14.11 -2.34
N LYS A 243 -16.35 -12.85 -1.96
CA LYS A 243 -17.10 -11.78 -2.63
C LYS A 243 -16.59 -11.51 -4.04
N MET A 244 -15.29 -11.58 -4.28
CA MET A 244 -14.69 -11.52 -5.61
C MET A 244 -15.22 -12.63 -6.53
N LYS A 245 -15.37 -13.84 -6.00
CA LYS A 245 -15.93 -14.98 -6.73
C LYS A 245 -17.43 -14.83 -7.00
N THR A 246 -18.22 -14.56 -5.96
CA THR A 246 -19.70 -14.61 -6.01
C THR A 246 -20.33 -13.38 -6.65
N VAL A 247 -19.79 -12.18 -6.41
CA VAL A 247 -20.27 -10.90 -6.92
C VAL A 247 -19.43 -10.45 -8.11
N GLY A 248 -18.11 -10.48 -7.95
CA GLY A 248 -17.15 -10.02 -8.95
C GLY A 248 -17.07 -10.92 -10.18
N GLY A 249 -17.36 -12.22 -10.03
CA GLY A 249 -17.19 -13.21 -11.07
C GLY A 249 -15.72 -13.38 -11.49
N ALA A 250 -14.78 -13.10 -10.60
CA ALA A 250 -13.35 -12.99 -10.92
C ALA A 250 -12.48 -13.93 -10.06
N ARG A 251 -11.35 -14.30 -10.64
CA ARG A 251 -10.26 -14.99 -9.93
C ARG A 251 -9.71 -14.10 -8.81
N CYS A 252 -9.58 -14.66 -7.60
CA CYS A 252 -8.88 -14.04 -6.49
C CYS A 252 -8.08 -15.12 -5.75
N ASP A 253 -6.75 -14.99 -5.80
CA ASP A 253 -5.81 -15.97 -5.26
C ASP A 253 -5.13 -15.41 -3.99
N PRO A 254 -5.63 -15.72 -2.79
CA PRO A 254 -4.95 -15.34 -1.56
C PRO A 254 -3.81 -16.32 -1.26
N PHE A 255 -2.61 -15.78 -1.06
CA PHE A 255 -1.44 -16.47 -0.57
C PHE A 255 -1.23 -16.10 0.89
N LEU A 256 -1.43 -17.07 1.77
CA LEU A 256 -1.28 -16.90 3.22
C LEU A 256 0.11 -17.38 3.64
N TYR A 257 0.87 -16.53 4.32
CA TYR A 257 2.22 -16.81 4.77
C TYR A 257 2.22 -17.08 6.29
N PRO A 258 2.41 -18.35 6.73
CA PRO A 258 2.36 -18.72 8.13
C PRO A 258 3.36 -17.94 8.99
N GLY A 259 2.89 -17.42 10.13
CA GLY A 259 3.71 -16.69 11.10
C GLY A 259 4.16 -15.29 10.68
N GLN A 260 3.80 -14.84 9.46
CA GLN A 260 4.22 -13.53 8.98
C GLN A 260 3.27 -12.43 9.48
N LYS A 261 3.86 -11.25 9.78
CA LYS A 261 3.18 -10.05 10.26
C LYS A 261 2.96 -9.04 9.14
N HIS A 262 2.32 -7.93 9.47
CA HIS A 262 2.12 -6.84 8.54
C HIS A 262 3.45 -6.30 7.97
N GLY A 263 3.53 -6.11 6.65
CA GLY A 263 4.74 -5.59 5.99
C GLY A 263 5.80 -6.66 5.65
N PHE A 264 5.52 -7.95 5.83
CA PHE A 264 6.46 -9.05 5.59
C PHE A 264 7.04 -9.10 4.16
N PHE A 265 6.36 -8.52 3.19
CA PHE A 265 6.74 -8.46 1.77
C PHE A 265 7.79 -7.39 1.45
N ASN A 266 8.06 -6.47 2.40
CA ASN A 266 9.03 -5.39 2.18
C ASN A 266 10.45 -5.94 2.02
N SER A 267 11.28 -5.22 1.29
CA SER A 267 12.61 -5.66 0.85
C SER A 267 13.60 -6.03 1.96
N GLN A 268 13.41 -5.50 3.18
CA GLN A 268 14.19 -5.90 4.36
C GLN A 268 13.95 -7.37 4.77
N HIS A 269 12.83 -7.96 4.37
CA HIS A 269 12.50 -9.37 4.57
C HIS A 269 12.79 -10.17 3.31
N LYS A 270 14.09 -10.31 2.95
CA LYS A 270 14.57 -10.83 1.66
C LYS A 270 13.84 -12.09 1.20
N GLU A 271 13.69 -13.09 2.06
CA GLU A 271 13.02 -14.36 1.74
C GLU A 271 11.59 -14.16 1.25
N TYR A 272 10.81 -13.35 1.96
CA TYR A 272 9.40 -13.13 1.62
C TYR A 272 9.21 -12.12 0.50
N PHE A 273 10.13 -11.17 0.36
CA PHE A 273 10.22 -10.36 -0.84
C PHE A 273 10.36 -11.26 -2.08
N GLU A 274 11.34 -12.18 -2.08
CA GLU A 274 11.57 -13.09 -3.20
C GLU A 274 10.36 -14.00 -3.46
N LYS A 275 9.78 -14.62 -2.42
CA LYS A 275 8.60 -15.48 -2.53
C LYS A 275 7.42 -14.73 -3.16
N THR A 276 7.09 -13.53 -2.66
CA THR A 276 5.96 -12.74 -3.19
C THR A 276 6.21 -12.28 -4.62
N MET A 277 7.46 -11.99 -5.01
CA MET A 277 7.79 -11.61 -6.38
C MET A 277 7.73 -12.78 -7.35
N VAL A 278 8.14 -13.99 -6.95
CA VAL A 278 7.99 -15.22 -7.74
C VAL A 278 6.51 -15.48 -8.04
N GLU A 279 5.64 -15.43 -7.03
CA GLU A 279 4.20 -15.60 -7.21
C GLU A 279 3.57 -14.48 -8.06
N THR A 280 4.07 -13.25 -7.91
CA THR A 280 3.65 -12.11 -8.75
C THR A 280 3.98 -12.38 -10.22
N VAL A 281 5.20 -12.84 -10.54
CA VAL A 281 5.60 -13.17 -11.92
C VAL A 281 4.76 -14.33 -12.45
N ALA A 282 4.53 -15.38 -11.66
CA ALA A 282 3.68 -16.51 -12.06
C ALA A 282 2.23 -16.06 -12.37
N PHE A 283 1.67 -15.18 -11.54
CA PHE A 283 0.37 -14.57 -11.78
C PHE A 283 0.34 -13.76 -13.08
N LEU A 284 1.34 -12.90 -13.31
CA LEU A 284 1.44 -12.10 -14.54
C LEU A 284 1.60 -12.97 -15.79
N LYS A 285 2.38 -14.06 -15.72
CA LYS A 285 2.49 -15.07 -16.80
C LYS A 285 1.14 -15.72 -17.06
N SER A 286 0.40 -16.13 -16.03
CA SER A 286 -0.91 -16.77 -16.17
C SER A 286 -1.97 -15.87 -16.82
N LEU A 287 -1.76 -14.56 -16.83
CA LEU A 287 -2.59 -13.56 -17.49
C LEU A 287 -2.05 -13.11 -18.86
N GLY A 288 -0.90 -13.64 -19.31
CA GLY A 288 -0.29 -13.29 -20.60
C GLY A 288 0.40 -11.92 -20.64
N TYR A 289 0.75 -11.35 -19.48
CA TYR A 289 1.49 -10.09 -19.43
C TYR A 289 3.01 -10.30 -19.53
N ILE A 290 3.50 -11.47 -19.16
CA ILE A 290 4.89 -11.91 -19.30
C ILE A 290 4.90 -13.17 -20.18
N ASN A 291 5.71 -13.16 -21.21
CA ASN A 291 5.97 -14.36 -22.04
C ASN A 291 7.05 -15.21 -21.38
N ASP A 292 7.08 -16.50 -21.70
CA ASP A 292 8.14 -17.41 -21.28
C ASP A 292 9.50 -17.07 -21.91
#